data_b41035eead43cefe71f0f1ef1962087c
#
_entry.id   b41035eead43cefe71f0f1ef1962087c
#
_cell.length_a   1.000
_cell.length_b   1.000
_cell.length_c   1.000
_cell.angle_alpha   90.00
_cell.angle_beta   90.00
_cell.angle_gamma   90.00
#
_symmetry.space_group_name_H-M   'P 1'
#
loop_
_entity.id
_entity.type
_entity.pdbx_description
1 polymer ?
#
loop_
_entity_poly.entity_id
_entity_poly.type
_entity_poly.pdbx_seq_one_letter_code
_entity_poly.pdbx_strand_id
1 'polypeptide(L)'
;DILLEKGLIKGGSLNNAILLDEKGIVNDEELRYPDEFVRHKILDFIGDMFLLGKKVEGHFEIFCGGHSLTQELLKTLLSDQSNWKQVDEGLSEFDKKLIKSQTEISAAI
;
A
#
# COMPACT_ATOMS: atom_id res chain seq x y z
N ASP A 1 18.97 15.50 13.02
CA ASP A 1 18.52 14.15 12.65
C ASP A 1 17.98 13.34 13.82
N ILE A 2 16.84 13.80 14.36
CA ILE A 2 16.18 13.22 15.54
C ILE A 2 15.94 11.70 15.40
N LEU A 3 15.67 11.22 14.19
CA LEU A 3 15.42 9.80 13.96
C LEU A 3 16.68 8.95 14.07
N LEU A 4 17.79 9.43 13.57
CA LEU A 4 19.09 8.76 13.71
C LEU A 4 19.57 8.75 15.16
N GLU A 5 19.42 9.87 15.88
CA GLU A 5 19.73 9.95 17.31
C GLU A 5 18.92 8.98 18.16
N LYS A 6 17.67 8.72 17.76
CA LYS A 6 16.80 7.70 18.37
C LYS A 6 17.10 6.26 17.91
N GLY A 7 18.14 6.06 17.09
CA GLY A 7 18.51 4.75 16.57
C GLY A 7 17.56 4.20 15.52
N LEU A 8 16.71 5.05 14.94
CA LEU A 8 15.82 4.73 13.82
C LEU A 8 16.53 4.98 12.48
N ILE A 9 15.97 4.47 11.39
CA ILE A 9 16.45 4.63 10.00
C ILE A 9 17.95 4.35 9.80
N LYS A 10 18.53 3.40 10.53
CA LYS A 10 19.96 3.06 10.45
C LYS A 10 20.44 2.61 9.07
N GLY A 11 19.54 2.11 8.22
CA GLY A 11 19.80 1.72 6.84
C GLY A 11 19.50 2.81 5.81
N GLY A 12 19.03 3.98 6.24
CA GLY A 12 18.69 5.09 5.35
C GLY A 12 19.94 5.76 4.77
N SER A 13 19.92 5.99 3.47
CA SER A 13 20.95 6.73 2.74
C SER A 13 20.30 7.50 1.58
N LEU A 14 21.02 8.44 0.97
CA LEU A 14 20.52 9.14 -0.22
C LEU A 14 20.29 8.20 -1.41
N ASN A 15 20.86 7.00 -1.41
CA ASN A 15 20.65 6.01 -2.45
C ASN A 15 19.33 5.23 -2.32
N ASN A 16 18.70 5.25 -1.17
CA ASN A 16 17.47 4.48 -0.89
C ASN A 16 16.37 5.28 -0.19
N ALA A 17 16.59 6.57 0.03
CA ALA A 17 15.61 7.46 0.63
C ALA A 17 15.65 8.83 -0.05
N ILE A 18 14.49 9.48 -0.15
CA ILE A 18 14.37 10.86 -0.60
C ILE A 18 14.39 11.75 0.63
N LEU A 19 15.40 12.59 0.71
CA LEU A 19 15.56 13.54 1.80
C LEU A 19 14.99 14.90 1.38
N LEU A 20 14.20 15.50 2.25
CA LEU A 20 13.64 16.84 2.09
C LEU A 20 14.23 17.78 3.12
N ASP A 21 14.53 18.98 2.70
CA ASP A 21 14.81 20.12 3.58
C ASP A 21 13.83 21.28 3.30
N GLU A 22 14.07 22.43 3.86
CA GLU A 22 13.25 23.63 3.66
C GLU A 22 13.27 24.16 2.21
N LYS A 23 14.26 23.77 1.42
CA LYS A 23 14.45 24.19 0.02
C LYS A 23 13.90 23.17 -0.98
N GLY A 24 13.63 21.93 -0.54
CA GLY A 24 13.10 20.87 -1.40
C GLY A 24 13.84 19.54 -1.24
N ILE A 25 14.01 18.83 -2.35
CA ILE A 25 14.70 17.54 -2.41
C ILE A 25 16.20 17.76 -2.36
N VAL A 26 16.88 17.08 -1.44
CA VAL A 26 18.34 17.16 -1.22
C VAL A 26 19.11 16.18 -2.12
N ASN A 27 18.44 15.10 -2.56
CA ASN A 27 19.07 14.11 -3.43
C ASN A 27 19.48 14.73 -4.77
N ASP A 28 20.61 14.29 -5.31
CA ASP A 28 21.08 14.70 -6.64
C ASP A 28 20.22 14.10 -7.78
N GLU A 29 19.55 12.99 -7.51
CA GLU A 29 18.68 12.30 -8.47
C GLU A 29 17.28 12.94 -8.49
N GLU A 30 16.74 13.11 -9.69
CA GLU A 30 15.36 13.55 -9.88
C GLU A 30 14.37 12.45 -9.44
N LEU A 31 13.17 12.88 -9.06
CA LEU A 31 12.08 11.94 -8.81
C LEU A 31 11.76 11.14 -10.09
N ARG A 32 11.47 9.85 -9.94
CA ARG A 32 11.02 8.99 -11.05
C ARG A 32 9.68 9.44 -11.64
N TYR A 33 8.84 10.04 -10.78
CA TYR A 33 7.52 10.58 -11.13
C TYR A 33 7.31 11.91 -10.41
N PRO A 34 6.66 12.91 -11.06
CA PRO A 34 6.36 14.19 -10.40
C PRO A 34 5.50 14.04 -9.14
N ASP A 35 4.72 12.97 -9.06
CA ASP A 35 3.80 12.62 -7.98
C ASP A 35 4.30 11.44 -7.12
N GLU A 36 5.60 11.19 -7.08
CA GLU A 36 6.19 10.01 -6.41
C GLU A 36 5.81 9.91 -4.93
N PHE A 37 5.74 11.03 -4.21
CA PHE A 37 5.32 11.04 -2.80
C PHE A 37 3.87 10.56 -2.63
N VAL A 38 2.96 10.97 -3.52
CA VAL A 38 1.57 10.52 -3.49
C VAL A 38 1.48 9.03 -3.83
N ARG A 39 2.23 8.56 -4.83
CA ARG A 39 2.30 7.14 -5.20
C ARG A 39 2.79 6.29 -4.05
N HIS A 40 3.82 6.76 -3.33
CA HIS A 40 4.33 6.08 -2.15
C HIS A 40 3.23 5.95 -1.07
N LYS A 41 2.51 7.04 -0.79
CA LYS A 41 1.40 7.03 0.17
C LYS A 41 0.25 6.10 -0.22
N ILE A 42 -0.06 6.02 -1.51
CA ILE A 42 -1.07 5.08 -2.04
C ILE A 42 -0.57 3.63 -1.84
N LEU A 43 0.69 3.36 -2.13
CA LEU A 43 1.29 2.03 -1.95
C LEU A 43 1.27 1.60 -0.48
N ASP A 44 1.64 2.50 0.44
CA ASP A 44 1.58 2.27 1.89
C ASP A 44 0.16 1.91 2.32
N PHE A 45 -0.84 2.70 1.88
CA PHE A 45 -2.24 2.44 2.18
C PHE A 45 -2.71 1.08 1.67
N ILE A 46 -2.41 0.75 0.41
CA ILE A 46 -2.75 -0.54 -0.18
C ILE A 46 -2.09 -1.68 0.63
N GLY A 47 -0.82 -1.53 0.96
CA GLY A 47 -0.08 -2.51 1.76
C GLY A 47 -0.72 -2.74 3.14
N ASP A 48 -1.06 -1.66 3.84
CA ASP A 48 -1.71 -1.73 5.14
C ASP A 48 -3.10 -2.41 5.06
N MET A 49 -3.88 -2.13 3.99
CA MET A 49 -5.19 -2.74 3.79
C MET A 49 -5.10 -4.26 3.59
N PHE A 50 -3.98 -4.79 3.11
CA PHE A 50 -3.76 -6.24 3.02
C PHE A 50 -3.73 -6.95 4.38
N LEU A 51 -3.53 -6.24 5.48
CA LEU A 51 -3.61 -6.80 6.83
C LEU A 51 -5.00 -7.37 7.16
N LEU A 52 -6.05 -6.96 6.44
CA LEU A 52 -7.39 -7.56 6.55
C LEU A 52 -7.45 -9.01 6.04
N GLY A 53 -6.46 -9.46 5.27
CA GLY A 53 -6.43 -10.80 4.68
C GLY A 53 -7.52 -11.08 3.64
N LYS A 54 -8.19 -10.02 3.16
CA LYS A 54 -9.26 -10.08 2.17
C LYS A 54 -9.13 -8.93 1.19
N LYS A 55 -9.64 -9.12 -0.02
CA LYS A 55 -9.82 -8.00 -0.96
C LYS A 55 -10.85 -7.04 -0.37
N VAL A 56 -10.58 -5.76 -0.53
CA VAL A 56 -11.48 -4.69 -0.10
C VAL A 56 -11.91 -3.91 -1.32
N GLU A 57 -13.20 -3.70 -1.46
CA GLU A 57 -13.79 -2.83 -2.45
C GLU A 57 -14.46 -1.65 -1.76
N GLY A 58 -14.11 -0.44 -2.20
CA GLY A 58 -14.65 0.78 -1.61
C GLY A 58 -14.05 2.02 -2.26
N HIS A 59 -14.62 3.16 -1.93
CA HIS A 59 -14.08 4.46 -2.27
C HIS A 59 -13.36 5.05 -1.07
N PHE A 60 -12.10 5.46 -1.25
CA PHE A 60 -11.26 5.99 -0.17
C PHE A 60 -10.77 7.38 -0.52
N GLU A 61 -11.08 8.34 0.32
CA GLU A 61 -10.51 9.68 0.29
C GLU A 61 -9.61 9.86 1.52
N ILE A 62 -8.32 10.09 1.30
CA ILE A 62 -7.34 10.11 2.38
C ILE A 62 -6.64 11.47 2.39
N PHE A 63 -6.80 12.19 3.48
CA PHE A 63 -6.11 13.44 3.72
C PHE A 63 -5.01 13.24 4.76
N CYS A 64 -3.76 13.64 4.43
CA CYS A 64 -2.59 13.48 5.30
C CYS A 64 -2.40 12.05 5.84
N GLY A 65 -2.59 11.04 4.97
CA GLY A 65 -2.52 9.62 5.32
C GLY A 65 -1.17 9.16 5.87
N GLY A 66 -1.21 8.07 6.61
CA GLY A 66 -0.04 7.36 7.15
C GLY A 66 -0.46 6.09 7.88
N HIS A 67 0.50 5.22 8.21
CA HIS A 67 0.25 3.92 8.83
C HIS A 67 -0.64 3.99 10.08
N SER A 68 -0.43 4.97 10.96
CA SER A 68 -1.24 5.12 12.17
C SER A 68 -2.72 5.33 11.84
N LEU A 69 -3.04 6.21 10.89
CA LEU A 69 -4.40 6.49 10.47
C LEU A 69 -5.04 5.27 9.80
N THR A 70 -4.29 4.56 8.96
CA THR A 70 -4.77 3.33 8.32
C THR A 70 -5.05 2.24 9.37
N GLN A 71 -4.19 2.10 10.38
CA GLN A 71 -4.42 1.15 11.47
C GLN A 71 -5.68 1.47 12.27
N GLU A 72 -5.98 2.76 12.53
CA GLU A 72 -7.23 3.18 13.18
C GLU A 72 -8.44 2.86 12.30
N LEU A 73 -8.36 3.11 11.00
CA LEU A 73 -9.39 2.71 10.04
C LEU A 73 -9.64 1.21 10.10
N LEU A 74 -8.59 0.37 10.04
CA LEU A 74 -8.71 -1.08 10.10
C LEU A 74 -9.37 -1.54 11.40
N LYS A 75 -8.98 -0.98 12.54
CA LYS A 75 -9.62 -1.27 13.84
C LYS A 75 -11.08 -0.90 13.84
N THR A 76 -11.44 0.26 13.29
CA THR A 76 -12.82 0.72 13.19
C THR A 76 -13.65 -0.18 12.28
N LEU A 77 -13.11 -0.57 11.14
CA LEU A 77 -13.78 -1.52 10.24
C LEU A 77 -14.06 -2.84 10.93
N LEU A 78 -13.07 -3.40 11.63
CA LEU A 78 -13.19 -4.71 12.27
C LEU A 78 -14.02 -4.68 13.57
N SER A 79 -14.16 -3.53 14.22
CA SER A 79 -14.91 -3.42 15.48
C SER A 79 -16.43 -3.51 15.30
N ASP A 80 -16.94 -3.20 14.12
CA ASP A 80 -18.37 -3.23 13.84
C ASP A 80 -18.64 -3.75 12.43
N GLN A 81 -19.33 -4.88 12.35
CA GLN A 81 -19.70 -5.51 11.09
C GLN A 81 -20.68 -4.69 10.25
N SER A 82 -21.33 -3.69 10.83
CA SER A 82 -22.18 -2.76 10.07
C SER A 82 -21.40 -1.83 9.15
N ASN A 83 -20.10 -1.67 9.39
CA ASN A 83 -19.21 -0.83 8.56
C ASN A 83 -18.85 -1.48 7.21
N TRP A 84 -19.13 -2.76 7.05
CA TRP A 84 -18.77 -3.50 5.83
C TRP A 84 -19.71 -4.68 5.61
N LYS A 85 -19.75 -5.17 4.40
CA LYS A 85 -20.43 -6.42 4.05
C LYS A 85 -19.49 -7.31 3.26
N GLN A 86 -19.55 -8.61 3.52
CA GLN A 86 -18.89 -9.57 2.67
C GLN A 86 -19.73 -9.75 1.40
N VAL A 87 -19.06 -9.62 0.26
CA VAL A 87 -19.65 -9.90 -1.05
C VAL A 87 -18.98 -11.16 -1.58
N ASP A 88 -19.76 -12.21 -1.77
CA ASP A 88 -19.27 -13.40 -2.45
C ASP A 88 -19.30 -13.12 -3.95
N GLU A 89 -18.23 -12.54 -4.45
CA GLU A 89 -18.01 -12.49 -5.88
C GLU A 89 -17.68 -13.91 -6.35
N GLY A 90 -18.56 -14.48 -7.12
CA GLY A 90 -18.18 -15.59 -7.98
C GLY A 90 -16.97 -15.14 -8.80
N LEU A 91 -15.98 -16.02 -8.98
CA LEU A 91 -14.76 -15.74 -9.74
C LEU A 91 -15.10 -14.91 -10.99
N SER A 92 -14.46 -13.75 -11.13
CA SER A 92 -14.64 -12.91 -12.31
C SER A 92 -14.28 -13.73 -13.57
N GLU A 93 -14.79 -13.34 -14.73
CA GLU A 93 -14.41 -14.00 -15.99
C GLU A 93 -12.89 -13.93 -16.25
N PHE A 94 -12.23 -12.90 -15.72
CA PHE A 94 -10.77 -12.77 -15.76
C PHE A 94 -10.11 -13.82 -14.85
N ASP A 95 -10.57 -13.99 -13.61
CA ASP A 95 -10.03 -14.97 -12.68
C ASP A 95 -10.24 -16.40 -13.19
N LYS A 96 -11.40 -16.68 -13.77
CA LYS A 96 -11.71 -17.97 -14.41
C LYS A 96 -10.75 -18.27 -15.57
N LYS A 97 -10.46 -17.26 -16.42
CA LYS A 97 -9.48 -17.38 -17.50
C LYS A 97 -8.08 -17.65 -16.98
N LEU A 98 -7.65 -16.92 -15.92
CA LEU A 98 -6.33 -17.08 -15.33
C LEU A 98 -6.14 -18.48 -14.75
N ILE A 99 -7.12 -18.97 -13.98
CA ILE A 99 -7.09 -20.31 -13.39
C ILE A 99 -7.04 -21.37 -14.50
N LYS A 100 -7.85 -21.21 -15.55
CA LYS A 100 -7.87 -22.14 -16.67
C LYS A 100 -6.51 -22.19 -17.39
N SER A 101 -5.88 -21.05 -17.65
CA SER A 101 -4.55 -21.01 -18.28
C SER A 101 -3.47 -21.65 -17.42
N GLN A 102 -3.51 -21.50 -16.09
CA GLN A 102 -2.57 -22.15 -15.18
C GLN A 102 -2.77 -23.67 -15.12
N THR A 103 -4.00 -24.13 -15.20
CA THR A 103 -4.33 -25.56 -15.21
C THR A 103 -3.89 -26.23 -16.50
N GLU A 104 -4.00 -25.53 -17.65
CA GLU A 104 -3.51 -26.03 -18.96
C GLU A 104 -1.99 -26.14 -19.02
N ILE A 105 -1.26 -25.20 -18.39
CA ILE A 105 0.21 -25.24 -18.29
C ILE A 105 0.66 -26.42 -17.40
N SER A 106 -0.04 -26.69 -16.30
CA SER A 106 0.28 -27.79 -15.37
C SER A 106 -0.04 -29.19 -15.96
N ALA A 107 -0.91 -29.27 -16.96
CA ALA A 107 -1.23 -30.51 -17.67
C ALA A 107 -0.29 -30.80 -18.86
N ALA A 108 0.60 -29.87 -19.20
CA ALA A 108 1.55 -29.98 -20.31
C ALA A 108 2.98 -30.33 -19.88
N ILE A 109 3.21 -30.55 -18.57
CA ILE A 109 4.46 -31.03 -17.96
C ILE A 109 4.29 -32.47 -17.51
#